data_daf278cda51f40a149c087225aecfd6e
#
_entry.id   daf278cda51f40a149c087225aecfd6e
#
_cell.length_a   1.000
_cell.length_b   1.000
_cell.length_c   1.000
_cell.angle_alpha   90.00
_cell.angle_beta   90.00
_cell.angle_gamma   90.00
#
_symmetry.space_group_name_H-M   'P 1'
#
loop_
_entity.id
_entity.type
_entity.pdbx_description
1 polymer ?
#
loop_
_entity_poly.entity_id
_entity_poly.type
_entity_poly.pdbx_seq_one_letter_code
_entity_poly.pdbx_strand_id
1 'polypeptide(L)'
;MPILLLFLLKFIEKFSKRIKISPLIIGATLIAIGTSLPETFVAVSSVAQNAADISYGDILGSNIANICLVLGLGILLFPVRVGTEKTQRNNIIMLLTTAYFIGVLLAPPEWRKTLGVFPVLFYIVFLIIEIIWGEIGRFKEDKKALAKMPSSRGSTALYLVGILASMGGLLISSHFLVSSVISLSKAFNISEAIIGLSIVAIGTSLPELATTIVSGIDKDWKLLYGDIQGSNIYNLSIIAAFLLTFSNTDYQISPATLIVLSISTISIIYLSYKYEGSHIPRYYGLGYLALYVFYILRIYNV
;
A
#
# COMPACT_ATOMS: atom_id res chain seq x y z
N MET A 1 -12.63 -9.74 -2.75
CA MET A 1 -11.27 -9.49 -2.20
C MET A 1 -11.27 -9.03 -0.73
N PRO A 2 -11.95 -7.97 -0.28
CA PRO A 2 -11.82 -7.46 1.10
C PRO A 2 -12.11 -8.50 2.19
N ILE A 3 -13.16 -9.30 2.03
CA ILE A 3 -13.53 -10.34 3.01
C ILE A 3 -12.43 -11.41 3.15
N LEU A 4 -11.85 -11.86 2.04
CA LEU A 4 -10.75 -12.84 2.04
C LEU A 4 -9.51 -12.29 2.73
N LEU A 5 -9.21 -11.01 2.52
CA LEU A 5 -8.13 -10.32 3.20
C LEU A 5 -8.34 -10.26 4.72
N LEU A 6 -9.55 -9.92 5.18
CA LEU A 6 -9.87 -9.94 6.61
C LEU A 6 -9.68 -11.34 7.24
N PHE A 7 -10.07 -12.39 6.53
CA PHE A 7 -9.80 -13.76 6.97
C PHE A 7 -8.30 -14.06 7.02
N LEU A 8 -7.55 -13.67 5.99
CA LEU A 8 -6.10 -13.85 5.92
C LEU A 8 -5.41 -13.17 7.11
N LEU A 9 -5.68 -11.89 7.34
CA LEU A 9 -5.10 -11.12 8.46
C LEU A 9 -5.45 -11.76 9.82
N LYS A 10 -6.69 -12.23 9.99
CA LYS A 10 -7.13 -12.90 11.21
C LYS A 10 -6.42 -14.25 11.45
N PHE A 11 -6.16 -15.01 10.38
CA PHE A 11 -5.39 -16.26 10.49
C PHE A 11 -3.91 -15.98 10.77
N ILE A 12 -3.32 -14.99 10.12
CA ILE A 12 -1.94 -14.54 10.36
C ILE A 12 -1.77 -14.08 11.81
N GLU A 13 -2.68 -13.26 12.33
CA GLU A 13 -2.66 -12.81 13.73
C GLU A 13 -2.75 -13.99 14.72
N LYS A 14 -3.65 -14.95 14.49
CA LYS A 14 -3.78 -16.14 15.33
C LYS A 14 -2.55 -17.06 15.25
N PHE A 15 -1.99 -17.23 14.05
CA PHE A 15 -0.78 -17.99 13.82
C PHE A 15 0.42 -17.37 14.54
N SER A 16 0.61 -16.06 14.40
CA SER A 16 1.72 -15.34 15.04
C SER A 16 1.64 -15.37 16.57
N LYS A 17 0.43 -15.25 17.15
CA LYS A 17 0.21 -15.47 18.58
C LYS A 17 0.59 -16.89 19.01
N ARG A 18 0.40 -17.88 18.14
CA ARG A 18 0.73 -19.28 18.40
C ARG A 18 2.23 -19.54 18.42
N ILE A 19 2.97 -18.94 17.48
CA ILE A 19 4.43 -19.08 17.38
C ILE A 19 5.19 -18.02 18.19
N LYS A 20 4.47 -17.19 18.96
CA LYS A 20 5.01 -16.16 19.86
C LYS A 20 5.90 -15.13 19.15
N ILE A 21 5.49 -14.69 17.96
CA ILE A 21 6.11 -13.51 17.32
C ILE A 21 5.56 -12.25 17.96
N SER A 22 6.44 -11.23 18.13
CA SER A 22 6.06 -9.94 18.72
C SER A 22 4.91 -9.29 17.96
N PRO A 23 3.87 -8.77 18.66
CA PRO A 23 2.78 -8.00 18.04
C PRO A 23 3.27 -6.79 17.25
N LEU A 24 4.45 -6.28 17.61
CA LEU A 24 5.07 -5.15 16.91
C LEU A 24 5.54 -5.54 15.50
N ILE A 25 6.23 -6.70 15.39
CA ILE A 25 6.67 -7.22 14.08
C ILE A 25 5.45 -7.56 13.23
N ILE A 26 4.40 -8.12 13.86
CA ILE A 26 3.14 -8.41 13.17
C ILE A 26 2.45 -7.14 12.68
N GLY A 27 2.33 -6.12 13.55
CA GLY A 27 1.64 -4.88 13.21
C GLY A 27 2.37 -4.05 12.15
N ALA A 28 3.68 -3.85 12.30
CA ALA A 28 4.44 -2.96 11.42
C ALA A 28 4.75 -3.58 10.05
N THR A 29 4.89 -4.92 9.97
CA THR A 29 5.23 -5.61 8.71
C THR A 29 4.04 -6.33 8.09
N LEU A 30 3.23 -7.04 8.87
CA LEU A 30 2.13 -7.84 8.35
C LEU A 30 0.90 -7.00 7.99
N ILE A 31 0.65 -5.87 8.66
CA ILE A 31 -0.47 -5.00 8.29
C ILE A 31 -0.13 -4.31 6.97
N ALA A 32 1.02 -3.64 6.86
CA ALA A 32 1.40 -2.95 5.64
C ALA A 32 1.55 -3.89 4.43
N ILE A 33 2.17 -5.08 4.60
CA ILE A 33 2.23 -6.09 3.53
C ILE A 33 0.84 -6.66 3.28
N GLY A 34 0.07 -6.92 4.35
CA GLY A 34 -1.23 -7.55 4.28
C GLY A 34 -2.26 -6.70 3.56
N THR A 35 -2.30 -5.40 3.77
CA THR A 35 -3.22 -4.49 3.08
C THR A 35 -2.88 -4.38 1.60
N SER A 36 -1.59 -4.47 1.21
CA SER A 36 -1.13 -4.45 -0.19
C SER A 36 -1.08 -5.82 -0.88
N LEU A 37 -1.60 -6.89 -0.25
CA LEU A 37 -1.72 -8.19 -0.92
C LEU A 37 -2.70 -8.20 -2.10
N PRO A 38 -3.85 -7.48 -2.06
CA PRO A 38 -4.70 -7.34 -3.23
C PRO A 38 -3.94 -6.83 -4.45
N GLU A 39 -3.15 -5.76 -4.32
CA GLU A 39 -2.30 -5.21 -5.39
C GLU A 39 -1.28 -6.22 -5.88
N THR A 40 -0.66 -6.97 -4.96
CA THR A 40 0.30 -8.03 -5.31
C THR A 40 -0.37 -9.12 -6.18
N PHE A 41 -1.56 -9.57 -5.80
CA PHE A 41 -2.28 -10.58 -6.56
C PHE A 41 -2.84 -10.05 -7.88
N VAL A 42 -3.23 -8.77 -7.95
CA VAL A 42 -3.55 -8.08 -9.20
C VAL A 42 -2.32 -8.06 -10.11
N ALA A 43 -1.13 -7.73 -9.59
CA ALA A 43 0.10 -7.72 -10.36
C ALA A 43 0.44 -9.10 -10.94
N VAL A 44 0.37 -10.15 -10.13
CA VAL A 44 0.60 -11.54 -10.58
C VAL A 44 -0.41 -11.93 -11.65
N SER A 45 -1.69 -11.63 -11.45
CA SER A 45 -2.75 -11.98 -12.38
C SER A 45 -2.69 -11.20 -13.68
N SER A 46 -2.33 -9.91 -13.65
CA SER A 46 -2.22 -9.05 -14.82
C SER A 46 -1.04 -9.45 -15.71
N VAL A 47 0.11 -9.77 -15.11
CA VAL A 47 1.26 -10.31 -15.86
C VAL A 47 0.93 -11.65 -16.49
N ALA A 48 0.27 -12.56 -15.78
CA ALA A 48 -0.14 -13.87 -16.29
C ALA A 48 -1.15 -13.77 -17.44
N GLN A 49 -1.95 -12.70 -17.50
CA GLN A 49 -2.94 -12.45 -18.56
C GLN A 49 -2.42 -11.51 -19.66
N ASN A 50 -1.12 -11.15 -19.66
CA ASN A 50 -0.53 -10.17 -20.59
C ASN A 50 -1.23 -8.80 -20.58
N ALA A 51 -1.71 -8.37 -19.43
CA ALA A 51 -2.43 -7.13 -19.19
C ALA A 51 -1.75 -6.28 -18.09
N ALA A 52 -0.40 -6.21 -18.12
CA ALA A 52 0.40 -5.58 -17.08
C ALA A 52 0.09 -4.08 -16.91
N ASP A 53 -0.47 -3.41 -17.91
CA ASP A 53 -0.93 -2.01 -17.84
C ASP A 53 -1.96 -1.80 -16.72
N ILE A 54 -2.81 -2.81 -16.45
CA ILE A 54 -3.76 -2.78 -15.32
C ILE A 54 -3.00 -2.59 -14.02
N SER A 55 -1.92 -3.36 -13.81
CA SER A 55 -1.19 -3.31 -12.55
C SER A 55 -0.26 -2.12 -12.43
N TYR A 56 0.34 -1.64 -13.52
CA TYR A 56 1.04 -0.35 -13.49
C TYR A 56 0.08 0.78 -13.11
N GLY A 57 -1.13 0.76 -13.67
CA GLY A 57 -2.19 1.68 -13.28
C GLY A 57 -2.57 1.52 -11.80
N ASP A 58 -2.80 0.29 -11.36
CA ASP A 58 -3.18 -0.04 -9.99
C ASP A 58 -2.16 0.49 -8.97
N ILE A 59 -0.86 0.15 -9.08
CA ILE A 59 0.14 0.60 -8.10
C ILE A 59 0.32 2.13 -8.06
N LEU A 60 0.25 2.80 -9.22
CA LEU A 60 0.33 4.27 -9.28
C LEU A 60 -0.93 4.92 -8.71
N GLY A 61 -2.08 4.40 -9.10
CA GLY A 61 -3.38 4.86 -8.63
C GLY A 61 -3.57 4.64 -7.13
N SER A 62 -3.17 3.46 -6.60
CA SER A 62 -3.24 3.14 -5.18
C SER A 62 -2.34 4.04 -4.35
N ASN A 63 -1.12 4.38 -4.83
CA ASN A 63 -0.26 5.33 -4.12
C ASN A 63 -0.88 6.73 -4.04
N ILE A 64 -1.52 7.19 -5.11
CA ILE A 64 -2.26 8.46 -5.13
C ILE A 64 -3.50 8.34 -4.23
N ALA A 65 -4.27 7.25 -4.33
CA ALA A 65 -5.46 7.01 -3.53
C ALA A 65 -5.16 6.95 -2.03
N ASN A 66 -4.09 6.26 -1.63
CA ASN A 66 -3.68 6.15 -0.24
C ASN A 66 -3.40 7.52 0.41
N ILE A 67 -2.81 8.46 -0.33
CA ILE A 67 -2.56 9.82 0.18
C ILE A 67 -3.80 10.70 -0.01
N CYS A 68 -4.35 10.76 -1.22
CA CYS A 68 -5.37 11.75 -1.54
C CYS A 68 -6.78 11.33 -1.08
N LEU A 69 -7.14 10.05 -1.21
CA LEU A 69 -8.45 9.55 -0.81
C LEU A 69 -8.41 9.04 0.63
N VAL A 70 -7.55 8.09 0.97
CA VAL A 70 -7.54 7.39 2.26
C VAL A 70 -7.10 8.33 3.39
N LEU A 71 -5.90 8.93 3.29
CA LEU A 71 -5.44 9.92 4.28
C LEU A 71 -6.30 11.17 4.26
N GLY A 72 -6.75 11.62 3.06
CA GLY A 72 -7.64 12.75 2.91
C GLY A 72 -8.94 12.58 3.71
N LEU A 73 -9.60 11.41 3.61
CA LEU A 73 -10.75 11.05 4.42
C LEU A 73 -10.40 10.94 5.91
N GLY A 74 -9.26 10.33 6.23
CA GLY A 74 -8.76 10.25 7.60
C GLY A 74 -8.65 11.62 8.26
N ILE A 75 -8.01 12.59 7.60
CA ILE A 75 -7.86 13.98 8.10
C ILE A 75 -9.21 14.70 8.20
N LEU A 76 -10.12 14.44 7.28
CA LEU A 76 -11.45 15.07 7.28
C LEU A 76 -12.30 14.58 8.44
N LEU A 77 -12.31 13.28 8.69
CA LEU A 77 -13.17 12.62 9.68
C LEU A 77 -12.59 12.72 11.10
N PHE A 78 -11.28 12.64 11.24
CA PHE A 78 -10.61 12.52 12.53
C PHE A 78 -9.60 13.66 12.77
N PRO A 79 -9.30 14.03 14.02
CA PRO A 79 -8.24 14.96 14.36
C PRO A 79 -6.87 14.28 14.26
N VAL A 80 -6.45 13.96 13.02
CA VAL A 80 -5.20 13.24 12.76
C VAL A 80 -4.02 14.04 13.28
N ARG A 81 -3.28 13.44 14.21
CA ARG A 81 -2.06 14.04 14.78
C ARG A 81 -0.85 13.50 14.07
N VAL A 82 0.00 14.40 13.60
CA VAL A 82 1.26 14.01 12.99
C VAL A 82 2.19 13.43 14.06
N GLY A 83 2.77 12.30 13.74
CA GLY A 83 3.66 11.57 14.64
C GLY A 83 5.08 12.09 14.62
N THR A 84 5.91 11.32 15.24
CA THR A 84 7.29 11.45 15.64
C THR A 84 8.30 11.36 14.48
N GLU A 85 9.60 11.42 14.80
CA GLU A 85 10.77 11.15 13.95
C GLU A 85 10.60 9.91 13.04
N LYS A 86 9.91 8.86 13.50
CA LYS A 86 9.60 7.67 12.70
C LYS A 86 8.76 8.02 11.47
N THR A 87 7.70 8.81 11.63
CA THR A 87 6.83 9.24 10.52
C THR A 87 7.61 10.05 9.49
N GLN A 88 8.48 10.95 9.94
CA GLN A 88 9.32 11.77 9.05
C GLN A 88 10.32 10.93 8.28
N ARG A 89 11.00 9.99 8.95
CA ARG A 89 11.92 9.05 8.31
C ARG A 89 11.24 8.24 7.22
N ASN A 90 10.07 7.67 7.51
CA ASN A 90 9.32 6.85 6.55
C ASN A 90 8.82 7.69 5.37
N ASN A 91 8.46 8.95 5.59
CA ASN A 91 8.15 9.90 4.53
C ASN A 91 9.33 10.12 3.57
N ILE A 92 10.56 10.23 4.12
CA ILE A 92 11.76 10.39 3.28
C ILE A 92 12.01 9.13 2.46
N ILE A 93 11.87 7.94 3.06
CA ILE A 93 12.02 6.66 2.34
C ILE A 93 10.95 6.56 1.24
N MET A 94 9.70 6.90 1.52
CA MET A 94 8.62 6.92 0.54
C MET A 94 8.92 7.89 -0.62
N LEU A 95 9.44 9.09 -0.33
CA LEU A 95 9.84 10.05 -1.35
C LEU A 95 10.96 9.50 -2.24
N LEU A 96 12.00 8.94 -1.63
CA LEU A 96 13.13 8.37 -2.37
C LEU A 96 12.69 7.20 -3.25
N THR A 97 11.81 6.33 -2.73
CA THR A 97 11.23 5.22 -3.49
C THR A 97 10.38 5.72 -4.65
N THR A 98 9.54 6.73 -4.41
CA THR A 98 8.70 7.35 -5.45
C THR A 98 9.56 8.00 -6.53
N ALA A 99 10.55 8.81 -6.14
CA ALA A 99 11.45 9.48 -7.07
C ALA A 99 12.27 8.47 -7.90
N TYR A 100 12.76 7.40 -7.26
CA TYR A 100 13.48 6.35 -7.94
C TYR A 100 12.60 5.64 -8.97
N PHE A 101 11.38 5.24 -8.59
CA PHE A 101 10.46 4.56 -9.50
C PHE A 101 10.07 5.44 -10.69
N ILE A 102 9.80 6.72 -10.47
CA ILE A 102 9.58 7.70 -11.55
C ILE A 102 10.82 7.75 -12.46
N GLY A 103 12.02 7.82 -11.90
CA GLY A 103 13.27 7.81 -12.67
C GLY A 103 13.43 6.55 -13.53
N VAL A 104 13.05 5.37 -13.01
CA VAL A 104 13.08 4.12 -13.78
C VAL A 104 12.08 4.14 -14.93
N LEU A 105 10.86 4.65 -14.71
CA LEU A 105 9.85 4.75 -15.77
C LEU A 105 10.23 5.74 -16.87
N LEU A 106 11.00 6.78 -16.54
CA LEU A 106 11.52 7.76 -17.50
C LEU A 106 12.83 7.30 -18.18
N ALA A 107 13.46 6.23 -17.67
CA ALA A 107 14.67 5.67 -18.26
C ALA A 107 14.37 4.97 -19.61
N PRO A 108 15.36 4.82 -20.49
CA PRO A 108 15.25 4.03 -21.71
C PRO A 108 14.76 2.60 -21.40
N PRO A 109 13.85 2.01 -22.22
CA PRO A 109 13.23 0.71 -21.94
C PRO A 109 14.23 -0.41 -21.66
N GLU A 110 15.38 -0.41 -22.32
CA GLU A 110 16.45 -1.39 -22.16
C GLU A 110 17.07 -1.41 -20.76
N TRP A 111 17.00 -0.30 -20.02
CA TRP A 111 17.54 -0.17 -18.66
C TRP A 111 16.52 -0.49 -17.59
N ARG A 112 15.21 -0.42 -17.89
CA ARG A 112 14.13 -0.52 -16.90
C ARG A 112 14.14 -1.84 -16.13
N LYS A 113 14.40 -2.97 -16.80
CA LYS A 113 14.49 -4.28 -16.14
C LYS A 113 15.66 -4.32 -15.13
N THR A 114 16.83 -3.85 -15.53
CA THR A 114 18.01 -3.83 -14.67
C THR A 114 17.82 -2.89 -13.48
N LEU A 115 17.34 -1.67 -13.74
CA LEU A 115 17.07 -0.69 -12.71
C LEU A 115 15.90 -1.12 -11.80
N GLY A 116 14.92 -1.84 -12.34
CA GLY A 116 13.71 -2.27 -11.64
C GLY A 116 13.96 -3.23 -10.47
N VAL A 117 15.10 -3.92 -10.44
CA VAL A 117 15.44 -4.84 -9.33
C VAL A 117 15.88 -4.09 -8.06
N PHE A 118 16.52 -2.93 -8.22
CA PHE A 118 17.07 -2.18 -7.08
C PHE A 118 16.05 -1.70 -6.03
N PRO A 119 14.79 -1.35 -6.37
CA PRO A 119 13.79 -0.99 -5.36
C PRO A 119 13.57 -2.04 -4.28
N VAL A 120 13.77 -3.32 -4.60
CA VAL A 120 13.71 -4.40 -3.60
C VAL A 120 14.69 -4.16 -2.45
N LEU A 121 15.89 -3.63 -2.75
CA LEU A 121 16.88 -3.28 -1.73
C LEU A 121 16.37 -2.15 -0.82
N PHE A 122 15.67 -1.15 -1.37
CA PHE A 122 15.05 -0.09 -0.55
C PHE A 122 14.03 -0.67 0.43
N TYR A 123 13.21 -1.62 -0.03
CA TYR A 123 12.23 -2.24 0.84
C TYR A 123 12.87 -3.13 1.91
N ILE A 124 13.90 -3.89 1.57
CA ILE A 124 14.67 -4.67 2.54
C ILE A 124 15.30 -3.76 3.59
N VAL A 125 15.93 -2.66 3.18
CA VAL A 125 16.51 -1.67 4.08
C VAL A 125 15.41 -1.05 4.97
N PHE A 126 14.25 -0.69 4.38
CA PHE A 126 13.10 -0.20 5.14
C PHE A 126 12.66 -1.19 6.22
N LEU A 127 12.49 -2.48 5.88
CA LEU A 127 12.13 -3.52 6.83
C LEU A 127 13.17 -3.69 7.96
N ILE A 128 14.46 -3.72 7.59
CA ILE A 128 15.55 -3.82 8.56
C ILE A 128 15.51 -2.65 9.55
N ILE A 129 15.33 -1.43 9.03
CA ILE A 129 15.21 -0.24 9.85
C ILE A 129 13.99 -0.33 10.77
N GLU A 130 12.83 -0.74 10.26
CA GLU A 130 11.59 -0.90 11.06
C GLU A 130 11.77 -1.92 12.19
N ILE A 131 12.42 -3.06 11.91
CA ILE A 131 12.68 -4.11 12.89
C ILE A 131 13.67 -3.61 13.96
N ILE A 132 14.81 -3.07 13.55
CA ILE A 132 15.85 -2.60 14.47
C ILE A 132 15.31 -1.49 15.40
N TRP A 133 14.61 -0.50 14.85
CA TRP A 133 14.03 0.59 15.63
C TRP A 133 12.86 0.13 16.50
N GLY A 134 12.11 -0.86 16.04
CA GLY A 134 11.09 -1.52 16.83
C GLY A 134 11.66 -2.25 18.05
N GLU A 135 12.79 -2.92 17.90
CA GLU A 135 13.46 -3.65 18.98
C GLU A 135 14.14 -2.72 20.00
N ILE A 136 14.85 -1.68 19.56
CA ILE A 136 15.59 -0.77 20.45
C ILE A 136 14.62 0.00 21.36
N GLY A 137 13.42 0.38 20.89
CA GLY A 137 12.46 1.18 21.65
C GLY A 137 11.58 0.41 22.63
N ARG A 138 11.41 -0.92 22.48
CA ARG A 138 10.31 -1.68 23.13
C ARG A 138 10.69 -3.01 23.76
N PHE A 139 11.93 -3.40 23.79
CA PHE A 139 12.37 -4.74 24.24
C PHE A 139 11.86 -5.10 25.66
N LYS A 140 11.64 -4.12 26.54
CA LYS A 140 11.10 -4.35 27.91
C LYS A 140 9.57 -4.46 27.93
N GLU A 141 8.86 -3.72 27.07
CA GLU A 141 7.38 -3.74 27.02
C GLU A 141 6.88 -4.94 26.23
N ASP A 142 7.56 -5.32 25.14
CA ASP A 142 7.17 -6.47 24.31
C ASP A 142 7.33 -7.80 25.03
N LYS A 143 8.37 -8.00 25.85
CA LYS A 143 8.48 -9.19 26.69
C LYS A 143 7.31 -9.34 27.67
N LYS A 144 6.82 -8.23 28.25
CA LYS A 144 5.66 -8.24 29.13
C LYS A 144 4.35 -8.46 28.34
N ALA A 145 4.24 -7.91 27.14
CA ALA A 145 3.09 -8.10 26.26
C ALA A 145 3.01 -9.54 25.74
N LEU A 146 4.14 -10.10 25.28
CA LEU A 146 4.25 -11.51 24.86
C LEU A 146 3.89 -12.49 26.00
N ALA A 147 4.32 -12.21 27.23
CA ALA A 147 4.00 -13.04 28.40
C ALA A 147 2.52 -13.00 28.79
N LYS A 148 1.81 -11.90 28.46
CA LYS A 148 0.38 -11.71 28.76
C LYS A 148 -0.54 -12.11 27.59
N MET A 149 -0.01 -12.47 26.43
CA MET A 149 -0.83 -12.89 25.30
C MET A 149 -1.52 -14.23 25.57
N PRO A 150 -2.86 -14.30 25.45
CA PRO A 150 -3.55 -15.59 25.52
C PRO A 150 -3.07 -16.45 24.35
N SER A 151 -2.64 -17.67 24.64
CA SER A 151 -2.29 -18.64 23.60
C SER A 151 -3.53 -18.90 22.74
N SER A 152 -3.38 -18.82 21.42
CA SER A 152 -4.48 -19.18 20.51
C SER A 152 -4.84 -20.67 20.67
N ARG A 153 -6.12 -20.96 20.91
CA ARG A 153 -6.64 -22.33 21.17
C ARG A 153 -6.71 -23.23 19.94
N GLY A 154 -6.35 -22.75 18.75
CA GLY A 154 -6.43 -23.50 17.50
C GLY A 154 -5.17 -24.30 17.16
N SER A 155 -5.30 -25.23 16.24
CA SER A 155 -4.18 -25.99 15.68
C SER A 155 -3.34 -25.10 14.73
N THR A 156 -2.02 -25.21 14.79
CA THR A 156 -1.11 -24.54 13.85
C THR A 156 -1.45 -24.89 12.39
N ALA A 157 -1.79 -26.15 12.13
CA ALA A 157 -2.21 -26.62 10.82
C ALA A 157 -3.49 -25.93 10.33
N LEU A 158 -4.49 -25.70 11.21
CA LEU A 158 -5.71 -24.98 10.85
C LEU A 158 -5.42 -23.54 10.42
N TYR A 159 -4.50 -22.85 11.10
CA TYR A 159 -4.14 -21.49 10.74
C TYR A 159 -3.38 -21.43 9.42
N LEU A 160 -2.45 -22.37 9.18
CA LEU A 160 -1.74 -22.48 7.90
C LEU A 160 -2.71 -22.78 6.75
N VAL A 161 -3.63 -23.72 6.93
CA VAL A 161 -4.66 -24.00 5.91
C VAL A 161 -5.53 -22.77 5.66
N GLY A 162 -5.95 -22.05 6.72
CA GLY A 162 -6.72 -20.83 6.58
C GLY A 162 -5.96 -19.71 5.82
N ILE A 163 -4.66 -19.55 6.08
CA ILE A 163 -3.79 -18.61 5.36
C ILE A 163 -3.72 -19.02 3.88
N LEU A 164 -3.36 -20.26 3.58
CA LEU A 164 -3.24 -20.75 2.19
C LEU A 164 -4.57 -20.67 1.43
N ALA A 165 -5.68 -21.04 2.06
CA ALA A 165 -7.00 -20.92 1.46
C ALA A 165 -7.39 -19.47 1.15
N SER A 166 -7.09 -18.53 2.07
CA SER A 166 -7.33 -17.11 1.87
C SER A 166 -6.47 -16.54 0.75
N MET A 167 -5.19 -16.92 0.67
CA MET A 167 -4.29 -16.52 -0.42
C MET A 167 -4.77 -17.08 -1.77
N GLY A 168 -5.16 -18.36 -1.81
CA GLY A 168 -5.74 -18.96 -3.02
C GLY A 168 -7.02 -18.25 -3.48
N GLY A 169 -7.89 -17.90 -2.52
CA GLY A 169 -9.10 -17.12 -2.79
C GLY A 169 -8.79 -15.70 -3.32
N LEU A 170 -7.75 -15.03 -2.80
CA LEU A 170 -7.30 -13.74 -3.29
C LEU A 170 -6.76 -13.85 -4.73
N LEU A 171 -5.96 -14.87 -5.05
CA LEU A 171 -5.48 -15.15 -6.40
C LEU A 171 -6.64 -15.36 -7.38
N ILE A 172 -7.61 -16.18 -7.02
CA ILE A 172 -8.80 -16.43 -7.86
C ILE A 172 -9.58 -15.13 -8.06
N SER A 173 -9.82 -14.37 -6.99
CA SER A 173 -10.55 -13.10 -7.06
C SER A 173 -9.83 -12.07 -7.94
N SER A 174 -8.49 -11.98 -7.86
CA SER A 174 -7.71 -11.06 -8.69
C SER A 174 -7.71 -11.49 -10.16
N HIS A 175 -7.67 -12.80 -10.45
CA HIS A 175 -7.79 -13.28 -11.80
C HIS A 175 -9.12 -12.84 -12.46
N PHE A 176 -10.26 -13.02 -11.77
CA PHE A 176 -11.55 -12.55 -12.24
C PHE A 176 -11.63 -11.03 -12.37
N LEU A 177 -11.04 -10.29 -11.42
CA LEU A 177 -10.98 -8.84 -11.48
C LEU A 177 -10.24 -8.38 -12.73
N VAL A 178 -9.04 -8.90 -13.00
CA VAL A 178 -8.24 -8.56 -14.18
C VAL A 178 -9.00 -8.93 -15.47
N SER A 179 -9.60 -10.12 -15.54
CA SER A 179 -10.40 -10.53 -16.69
C SER A 179 -11.60 -9.59 -16.93
N SER A 180 -12.24 -9.13 -15.85
CA SER A 180 -13.33 -8.16 -15.92
C SER A 180 -12.86 -6.78 -16.42
N VAL A 181 -11.68 -6.33 -15.97
CA VAL A 181 -11.07 -5.08 -16.43
C VAL A 181 -10.76 -5.14 -17.92
N ILE A 182 -10.17 -6.23 -18.41
CA ILE A 182 -9.91 -6.44 -19.85
C ILE A 182 -11.22 -6.39 -20.65
N SER A 183 -12.27 -7.01 -20.14
CA SER A 183 -13.59 -7.00 -20.79
C SER A 183 -14.22 -5.60 -20.80
N LEU A 184 -14.14 -4.86 -19.70
CA LEU A 184 -14.63 -3.49 -19.60
C LEU A 184 -13.84 -2.54 -20.50
N SER A 185 -12.50 -2.67 -20.54
CA SER A 185 -11.63 -1.90 -21.43
C SER A 185 -12.10 -2.01 -22.89
N LYS A 186 -12.34 -3.22 -23.35
CA LYS A 186 -12.84 -3.48 -24.71
C LYS A 186 -14.25 -2.96 -24.92
N ALA A 187 -15.17 -3.17 -23.98
CA ALA A 187 -16.57 -2.79 -24.09
C ALA A 187 -16.79 -1.27 -24.13
N PHE A 188 -16.02 -0.51 -23.35
CA PHE A 188 -16.14 0.94 -23.22
C PHE A 188 -15.07 1.72 -23.99
N ASN A 189 -14.15 1.03 -24.67
CA ASN A 189 -13.01 1.62 -25.38
C ASN A 189 -12.16 2.54 -24.45
N ILE A 190 -11.95 2.11 -23.21
CA ILE A 190 -11.13 2.78 -22.20
C ILE A 190 -9.86 1.94 -22.02
N SER A 191 -8.68 2.57 -21.94
CA SER A 191 -7.44 1.82 -21.76
C SER A 191 -7.42 1.06 -20.42
N GLU A 192 -6.79 -0.11 -20.43
CA GLU A 192 -6.60 -0.95 -19.22
C GLU A 192 -5.87 -0.18 -18.11
N ALA A 193 -4.90 0.65 -18.49
CA ALA A 193 -4.18 1.53 -17.56
C ALA A 193 -5.11 2.50 -16.83
N ILE A 194 -6.06 3.15 -17.52
CA ILE A 194 -7.00 4.09 -16.89
C ILE A 194 -7.90 3.39 -15.88
N ILE A 195 -8.40 2.20 -16.22
CA ILE A 195 -9.24 1.41 -15.29
C ILE A 195 -8.38 0.96 -14.10
N GLY A 196 -7.11 0.59 -14.33
CA GLY A 196 -6.14 0.30 -13.26
C GLY A 196 -5.93 1.49 -12.33
N LEU A 197 -5.62 2.67 -12.89
CA LEU A 197 -5.41 3.92 -12.16
C LEU A 197 -6.60 4.39 -11.32
N SER A 198 -7.81 3.93 -11.62
CA SER A 198 -9.05 4.40 -11.00
C SER A 198 -9.79 3.30 -10.24
N ILE A 199 -10.56 2.47 -10.94
CA ILE A 199 -11.48 1.49 -10.34
C ILE A 199 -10.71 0.42 -9.57
N VAL A 200 -9.64 -0.11 -10.15
CA VAL A 200 -8.83 -1.16 -9.50
C VAL A 200 -8.14 -0.57 -8.28
N ALA A 201 -7.47 0.56 -8.44
CA ALA A 201 -6.75 1.25 -7.37
C ALA A 201 -7.65 1.61 -6.17
N ILE A 202 -8.88 2.11 -6.41
CA ILE A 202 -9.84 2.32 -5.32
C ILE A 202 -10.20 1.00 -4.63
N GLY A 203 -10.46 -0.05 -5.43
CA GLY A 203 -10.89 -1.34 -4.92
C GLY A 203 -9.82 -2.05 -4.09
N THR A 204 -8.56 -1.96 -4.49
CA THR A 204 -7.42 -2.55 -3.78
C THR A 204 -7.04 -1.75 -2.55
N SER A 205 -7.21 -0.41 -2.55
CA SER A 205 -6.97 0.46 -1.39
C SER A 205 -8.12 0.50 -0.36
N LEU A 206 -9.17 -0.31 -0.51
CA LEU A 206 -10.24 -0.42 0.51
C LEU A 206 -9.75 -0.95 1.86
N PRO A 207 -8.80 -1.89 1.95
CA PRO A 207 -8.20 -2.31 3.22
C PRO A 207 -7.50 -1.16 3.95
N GLU A 208 -6.71 -0.36 3.25
CA GLU A 208 -6.04 0.82 3.80
C GLU A 208 -7.04 1.84 4.32
N LEU A 209 -8.16 2.03 3.62
CA LEU A 209 -9.25 2.88 4.08
C LEU A 209 -9.87 2.31 5.37
N ALA A 210 -10.12 1.00 5.44
CA ALA A 210 -10.63 0.35 6.64
C ALA A 210 -9.65 0.50 7.82
N THR A 211 -8.36 0.28 7.60
CA THR A 211 -7.30 0.48 8.61
C THR A 211 -7.28 1.94 9.07
N THR A 212 -7.38 2.91 8.15
CA THR A 212 -7.41 4.34 8.46
C THR A 212 -8.63 4.70 9.33
N ILE A 213 -9.81 4.16 9.03
CA ILE A 213 -11.02 4.40 9.83
C ILE A 213 -10.87 3.82 11.24
N VAL A 214 -10.44 2.57 11.36
CA VAL A 214 -10.23 1.89 12.66
C VAL A 214 -9.18 2.63 13.48
N SER A 215 -8.03 2.93 12.88
CA SER A 215 -6.96 3.69 13.54
C SER A 215 -7.39 5.09 13.96
N GLY A 216 -8.26 5.73 13.17
CA GLY A 216 -8.84 7.03 13.49
C GLY A 216 -9.78 6.97 14.70
N ILE A 217 -10.62 5.94 14.82
CA ILE A 217 -11.49 5.69 15.97
C ILE A 217 -10.65 5.42 17.22
N ASP A 218 -9.62 4.57 17.10
CA ASP A 218 -8.73 4.18 18.19
C ASP A 218 -7.68 5.25 18.52
N LYS A 219 -7.61 6.32 17.72
CA LYS A 219 -6.60 7.39 17.81
C LYS A 219 -5.16 6.87 17.70
N ASP A 220 -4.96 5.77 16.99
CA ASP A 220 -3.64 5.22 16.69
C ASP A 220 -3.07 5.82 15.40
N TRP A 221 -2.54 7.04 15.54
CA TRP A 221 -1.97 7.78 14.41
C TRP A 221 -0.69 7.13 13.86
N LYS A 222 0.01 6.33 14.68
CA LYS A 222 1.21 5.60 14.24
C LYS A 222 0.84 4.48 13.28
N LEU A 223 -0.26 3.77 13.56
CA LEU A 223 -0.79 2.73 12.68
C LEU A 223 -1.30 3.34 11.39
N LEU A 224 -2.08 4.43 11.47
CA LEU A 224 -2.64 5.13 10.30
C LEU A 224 -1.53 5.58 9.32
N TYR A 225 -0.51 6.30 9.82
CA TYR A 225 0.60 6.73 8.97
C TYR A 225 1.46 5.57 8.51
N GLY A 226 1.72 4.60 9.39
CA GLY A 226 2.55 3.44 9.09
C GLY A 226 1.98 2.57 7.97
N ASP A 227 0.66 2.38 7.95
CA ASP A 227 -0.06 1.64 6.91
C ASP A 227 0.07 2.36 5.55
N ILE A 228 -0.28 3.64 5.49
CA ILE A 228 -0.22 4.43 4.25
C ILE A 228 1.21 4.50 3.68
N GLN A 229 2.19 4.79 4.54
CA GLN A 229 3.60 4.87 4.12
C GLN A 229 4.14 3.52 3.69
N GLY A 230 3.86 2.48 4.49
CA GLY A 230 4.30 1.11 4.23
C GLY A 230 3.75 0.56 2.93
N SER A 231 2.44 0.73 2.67
CA SER A 231 1.79 0.32 1.44
C SER A 231 2.36 1.05 0.23
N ASN A 232 2.57 2.38 0.32
CA ASN A 232 3.14 3.14 -0.79
C ASN A 232 4.59 2.74 -1.10
N ILE A 233 5.41 2.51 -0.07
CA ILE A 233 6.79 2.02 -0.25
C ILE A 233 6.77 0.60 -0.84
N TYR A 234 5.90 -0.29 -0.35
CA TYR A 234 5.78 -1.66 -0.83
C TYR A 234 5.36 -1.72 -2.31
N ASN A 235 4.33 -0.96 -2.69
CA ASN A 235 3.83 -0.91 -4.06
C ASN A 235 4.91 -0.45 -5.04
N LEU A 236 5.63 0.64 -4.73
CA LEU A 236 6.67 1.20 -5.60
C LEU A 236 8.04 0.53 -5.45
N SER A 237 8.17 -0.46 -4.56
CA SER A 237 9.40 -1.26 -4.42
C SER A 237 9.17 -2.69 -4.92
N ILE A 238 8.38 -3.46 -4.19
CA ILE A 238 8.25 -4.91 -4.44
C ILE A 238 7.39 -5.18 -5.66
N ILE A 239 6.18 -4.58 -5.73
CA ILE A 239 5.27 -4.82 -6.85
C ILE A 239 5.84 -4.19 -8.12
N ALA A 240 6.38 -2.97 -8.03
CA ALA A 240 7.04 -2.32 -9.15
C ALA A 240 8.21 -3.14 -9.70
N ALA A 241 9.07 -3.68 -8.83
CA ALA A 241 10.18 -4.54 -9.24
C ALA A 241 9.70 -5.83 -9.93
N PHE A 242 8.62 -6.42 -9.41
CA PHE A 242 7.98 -7.59 -10.04
C PHE A 242 7.50 -7.26 -11.46
N LEU A 243 6.76 -6.16 -11.63
CA LEU A 243 6.25 -5.72 -12.93
C LEU A 243 7.38 -5.43 -13.91
N LEU A 244 8.38 -4.64 -13.51
CA LEU A 244 9.53 -4.29 -14.35
C LEU A 244 10.37 -5.50 -14.77
N THR A 245 10.37 -6.56 -13.96
CA THR A 245 11.12 -7.79 -14.24
C THR A 245 10.35 -8.75 -15.13
N PHE A 246 9.07 -8.98 -14.84
CA PHE A 246 8.28 -10.07 -15.43
C PHE A 246 7.30 -9.61 -16.49
N SER A 247 6.96 -8.30 -16.60
CA SER A 247 6.16 -7.82 -17.71
C SER A 247 7.03 -7.48 -18.93
N ASN A 248 6.46 -7.65 -20.11
CA ASN A 248 7.05 -7.20 -21.38
C ASN A 248 6.42 -5.88 -21.86
N THR A 249 5.64 -5.22 -21.03
CA THR A 249 4.93 -3.99 -21.36
C THR A 249 5.82 -2.79 -21.23
N ASP A 250 5.88 -1.97 -22.27
CA ASP A 250 6.48 -0.63 -22.20
C ASP A 250 5.41 0.38 -21.73
N TYR A 251 5.17 0.38 -20.42
CA TYR A 251 4.16 1.26 -19.83
C TYR A 251 4.54 2.73 -20.00
N GLN A 252 3.63 3.49 -20.59
CA GLN A 252 3.77 4.94 -20.78
C GLN A 252 2.98 5.67 -19.69
N ILE A 253 3.71 6.30 -18.77
CA ILE A 253 3.07 7.05 -17.68
C ILE A 253 2.53 8.40 -18.18
N SER A 254 1.30 8.72 -17.81
CA SER A 254 0.71 10.02 -18.09
C SER A 254 1.39 11.12 -17.28
N PRO A 255 1.70 12.30 -17.88
CA PRO A 255 2.24 13.44 -17.14
C PRO A 255 1.35 13.87 -15.96
N ALA A 256 0.03 13.75 -16.09
CA ALA A 256 -0.90 14.08 -15.02
C ALA A 256 -0.71 13.14 -13.81
N THR A 257 -0.53 11.84 -14.04
CA THR A 257 -0.27 10.85 -12.99
C THR A 257 1.05 11.15 -12.27
N LEU A 258 2.13 11.47 -13.03
CA LEU A 258 3.43 11.85 -12.46
C LEU A 258 3.32 13.10 -11.56
N ILE A 259 2.63 14.12 -12.04
CA ILE A 259 2.46 15.38 -11.31
C ILE A 259 1.67 15.12 -10.01
N VAL A 260 0.54 14.43 -10.09
CA VAL A 260 -0.31 14.20 -8.91
C VAL A 260 0.39 13.28 -7.90
N LEU A 261 1.07 12.22 -8.35
CA LEU A 261 1.87 11.34 -7.48
C LEU A 261 2.97 12.14 -6.77
N SER A 262 3.69 13.00 -7.48
CA SER A 262 4.74 13.83 -6.91
C SER A 262 4.19 14.85 -5.91
N ILE A 263 3.12 15.57 -6.28
CA ILE A 263 2.48 16.56 -5.40
C ILE A 263 1.94 15.90 -4.13
N SER A 264 1.24 14.77 -4.25
CA SER A 264 0.69 14.06 -3.09
C SER A 264 1.80 13.58 -2.15
N THR A 265 2.87 12.99 -2.68
CA THR A 265 4.02 12.52 -1.89
C THR A 265 4.76 13.67 -1.21
N ILE A 266 5.01 14.77 -1.91
CA ILE A 266 5.69 15.94 -1.31
C ILE A 266 4.81 16.62 -0.27
N SER A 267 3.50 16.70 -0.51
CA SER A 267 2.57 17.37 0.40
C SER A 267 2.42 16.67 1.74
N ILE A 268 2.40 15.33 1.79
CA ILE A 268 2.35 14.59 3.06
C ILE A 268 3.61 14.86 3.90
N ILE A 269 4.78 14.97 3.24
CA ILE A 269 6.04 15.33 3.90
C ILE A 269 5.96 16.74 4.49
N TYR A 270 5.55 17.72 3.66
CA TYR A 270 5.38 19.10 4.11
C TYR A 270 4.43 19.20 5.31
N LEU A 271 3.28 18.52 5.27
CA LEU A 271 2.32 18.51 6.38
C LEU A 271 2.90 17.86 7.63
N SER A 272 3.69 16.80 7.47
CA SER A 272 4.33 16.11 8.58
C SER A 272 5.31 17.01 9.33
N TYR A 273 6.09 17.82 8.63
CA TYR A 273 6.99 18.78 9.25
C TYR A 273 6.26 19.98 9.84
N LYS A 274 5.30 20.53 9.08
CA LYS A 274 4.56 21.73 9.49
C LYS A 274 3.71 21.51 10.75
N TYR A 275 3.12 20.33 10.90
CA TYR A 275 2.20 19.99 11.98
C TYR A 275 2.78 18.94 12.94
N GLU A 276 4.12 18.85 13.04
CA GLU A 276 4.76 17.92 13.95
C GLU A 276 4.24 18.09 15.39
N GLY A 277 3.82 16.98 15.99
CA GLY A 277 3.26 16.99 17.36
C GLY A 277 1.87 17.63 17.49
N SER A 278 1.26 18.12 16.41
CA SER A 278 -0.05 18.76 16.39
C SER A 278 -1.02 18.08 15.41
N HIS A 279 -2.26 18.56 15.36
CA HIS A 279 -3.28 18.02 14.46
C HIS A 279 -3.24 18.74 13.12
N ILE A 280 -3.42 17.97 12.03
CA ILE A 280 -3.59 18.52 10.70
C ILE A 280 -5.01 19.13 10.60
N PRO A 281 -5.15 20.39 10.18
CA PRO A 281 -6.47 20.99 9.94
C PRO A 281 -7.27 20.23 8.89
N ARG A 282 -8.59 20.08 9.14
CA ARG A 282 -9.49 19.29 8.28
C ARG A 282 -9.57 19.77 6.82
N TYR A 283 -9.34 21.07 6.56
CA TYR A 283 -9.36 21.59 5.20
C TYR A 283 -8.28 20.99 4.28
N TYR A 284 -7.17 20.46 4.84
CA TYR A 284 -6.21 19.69 4.05
C TYR A 284 -6.80 18.37 3.57
N GLY A 285 -7.67 17.73 4.37
CA GLY A 285 -8.40 16.55 3.93
C GLY A 285 -9.30 16.85 2.73
N LEU A 286 -10.03 17.98 2.75
CA LEU A 286 -10.80 18.46 1.59
C LEU A 286 -9.89 18.74 0.38
N GLY A 287 -8.73 19.36 0.61
CA GLY A 287 -7.73 19.61 -0.45
C GLY A 287 -7.24 18.32 -1.11
N TYR A 288 -6.95 17.29 -0.33
CA TYR A 288 -6.57 15.97 -0.85
C TYR A 288 -7.69 15.31 -1.64
N LEU A 289 -8.92 15.34 -1.14
CA LEU A 289 -10.08 14.78 -1.86
C LEU A 289 -10.33 15.54 -3.18
N ALA A 290 -10.23 16.87 -3.17
CA ALA A 290 -10.33 17.67 -4.38
C ALA A 290 -9.24 17.33 -5.40
N LEU A 291 -7.99 17.13 -4.95
CA LEU A 291 -6.88 16.69 -5.79
C LEU A 291 -7.14 15.29 -6.38
N TYR A 292 -7.72 14.39 -5.60
CA TYR A 292 -8.09 13.06 -6.08
C TYR A 292 -9.17 13.12 -7.15
N VAL A 293 -10.25 13.89 -6.92
CA VAL A 293 -11.33 14.10 -7.91
C VAL A 293 -10.76 14.72 -9.18
N PHE A 294 -9.93 15.78 -9.06
CA PHE A 294 -9.25 16.38 -10.20
C PHE A 294 -8.41 15.36 -10.98
N TYR A 295 -7.66 14.50 -10.27
CA TYR A 295 -6.88 13.44 -10.89
C TYR A 295 -7.75 12.47 -11.69
N ILE A 296 -8.84 11.99 -11.10
CA ILE A 296 -9.77 11.07 -11.77
C ILE A 296 -10.37 11.73 -13.04
N LEU A 297 -10.87 12.95 -12.92
CA LEU A 297 -11.40 13.68 -14.08
C LEU A 297 -10.34 13.81 -15.19
N ARG A 298 -9.10 14.11 -14.81
CA ARG A 298 -8.01 14.32 -15.76
C ARG A 298 -7.57 13.08 -16.49
N ILE A 299 -7.55 11.91 -15.85
CA ILE A 299 -7.19 10.65 -16.52
C ILE A 299 -8.27 10.16 -17.49
N TYR A 300 -9.54 10.53 -17.26
CA TYR A 300 -10.66 10.24 -18.16
C TYR A 300 -10.87 11.31 -19.24
N ASN A 301 -10.03 12.37 -19.30
CA ASN A 301 -10.17 13.51 -20.21
C ASN A 301 -11.52 14.24 -20.12
N VAL A 302 -12.08 14.33 -18.89
CA VAL A 302 -13.33 15.06 -18.59
C VAL A 302 -13.01 16.44 -18.02
#